data_e5b935870f33186a4c17a972d6373662
#
_entry.id   e5b935870f33186a4c17a972d6373662
#
_cell.length_a   1.000
_cell.length_b   1.000
_cell.length_c   1.000
_cell.angle_alpha   90.00
_cell.angle_beta   90.00
_cell.angle_gamma   90.00
#
_symmetry.space_group_name_H-M   'P 1'
#
loop_
_entity.id
_entity.type
_entity.pdbx_description
1 polymer ?
#
loop_
_entity_poly.entity_id
_entity_poly.type
_entity_poly.pdbx_seq_one_letter_code
_entity_poly.pdbx_strand_id
1 'polypeptide(L)'
;MSAPAVDERRVTPRRKRKVKAEAQIVLLCNPRAGGRWKALAAILDSEEARHVRRIVTDSVEDIVYALSDLGQDVELLCIYGGDGTIQRVLDRLAPEAHERLRLALLGGGTMNVTSRWCGFSRDPLKNFRHVVHGHRSGELLYKEVPILEVRTGDELHRAFTFGMGPIVRLLDSYERGRKGKRAAIGTAMGAISAVWLKRPASYDALLDPLRAEVVLDGERLPHHEFAALFANVTGQINPGVEPFVDQRSRDTFYCAASALSVRELTLSLPFLARGWLPLDVAALAEPGRLLERLRDPKLFTDPRHINRTVSRLEVRSDEPLYTVDGELLATHGGEVRCTIGPTFRLAVGPRRVLRVGT
;
A
#
# COMPACT_ATOMS: atom_id res chain seq x y z
N MET A 1 0.69 -18.17 -30.14
CA MET A 1 0.29 -16.79 -30.49
C MET A 1 0.61 -15.94 -29.26
N SER A 2 1.70 -15.18 -29.34
CA SER A 2 2.22 -14.38 -28.24
C SER A 2 1.39 -13.12 -28.09
N ALA A 3 0.88 -12.85 -26.88
CA ALA A 3 0.23 -11.59 -26.52
C ALA A 3 1.27 -10.46 -26.51
N PRO A 4 0.92 -9.24 -26.95
CA PRO A 4 1.86 -8.13 -26.99
C PRO A 4 2.21 -7.67 -25.58
N ALA A 5 3.51 -7.57 -25.30
CA ALA A 5 4.07 -6.96 -24.11
C ALA A 5 3.59 -5.51 -24.01
N VAL A 6 3.01 -5.15 -22.87
CA VAL A 6 2.65 -3.76 -22.57
C VAL A 6 3.94 -2.97 -22.36
N ASP A 7 4.24 -2.09 -23.32
CA ASP A 7 5.43 -1.24 -23.35
C ASP A 7 5.42 -0.22 -22.19
N GLU A 8 6.25 -0.49 -21.18
CA GLU A 8 6.47 0.43 -20.04
C GLU A 8 7.18 1.76 -20.44
N ARG A 9 7.45 1.98 -21.74
CA ARG A 9 8.33 3.05 -22.24
C ARG A 9 7.63 4.29 -22.76
N ARG A 10 6.37 4.56 -22.48
CA ARG A 10 5.79 5.86 -22.82
C ARG A 10 6.03 6.91 -21.74
N VAL A 11 7.30 7.26 -21.52
CA VAL A 11 7.68 8.56 -20.98
C VAL A 11 7.70 9.56 -22.15
N THR A 12 6.61 10.24 -22.39
CA THR A 12 6.58 11.32 -23.37
C THR A 12 7.23 12.58 -22.77
N PRO A 13 8.32 13.13 -23.34
CA PRO A 13 8.87 14.41 -22.89
C PRO A 13 7.91 15.52 -23.25
N ARG A 14 7.41 16.25 -22.25
CA ARG A 14 6.47 17.35 -22.42
C ARG A 14 7.22 18.66 -22.71
N ARG A 15 6.79 19.39 -23.75
CA ARG A 15 7.20 20.75 -24.15
C ARG A 15 7.30 21.69 -22.93
N LYS A 16 8.40 22.48 -22.88
CA LYS A 16 8.63 23.57 -21.91
C LYS A 16 7.43 24.52 -21.88
N ARG A 17 6.68 24.49 -20.79
CA ARG A 17 5.57 25.41 -20.51
C ARG A 17 6.10 26.58 -19.69
N LYS A 18 5.78 27.81 -20.11
CA LYS A 18 6.13 29.03 -19.39
C LYS A 18 5.65 29.00 -17.95
N VAL A 19 6.51 29.41 -17.02
CA VAL A 19 6.25 29.55 -15.58
C VAL A 19 4.93 30.27 -15.35
N LYS A 20 3.95 29.59 -14.81
CA LYS A 20 2.69 30.18 -14.33
C LYS A 20 2.77 30.35 -12.80
N ALA A 21 2.06 31.37 -12.31
CA ALA A 21 2.09 31.91 -10.97
C ALA A 21 2.10 30.91 -9.80
N GLU A 22 2.60 31.41 -8.67
CA GLU A 22 2.98 30.75 -7.40
C GLU A 22 1.88 29.91 -6.69
N ALA A 23 0.62 29.95 -7.14
CA ALA A 23 -0.52 29.33 -6.46
C ALA A 23 -0.74 27.85 -6.76
N GLN A 24 0.10 27.22 -7.60
CA GLN A 24 -0.16 25.86 -8.12
C GLN A 24 0.28 24.74 -7.21
N ILE A 25 1.08 25.03 -6.18
CA ILE A 25 1.60 24.03 -5.24
C ILE A 25 1.06 24.30 -3.84
N VAL A 26 0.45 23.29 -3.24
CA VAL A 26 0.03 23.30 -1.83
C VAL A 26 0.84 22.28 -1.05
N LEU A 27 1.34 22.70 0.11
CA LEU A 27 1.98 21.83 1.09
C LEU A 27 1.05 21.64 2.29
N LEU A 28 0.45 20.46 2.41
CA LEU A 28 -0.36 20.03 3.56
C LEU A 28 0.55 19.30 4.54
N CYS A 29 0.58 19.76 5.80
CA CYS A 29 1.46 19.28 6.84
C CYS A 29 0.68 18.75 8.03
N ASN A 30 0.99 17.52 8.47
CA ASN A 30 0.58 17.02 9.77
C ASN A 30 1.79 17.05 10.74
N PRO A 31 1.85 18.00 11.70
CA PRO A 31 2.97 18.14 12.63
C PRO A 31 3.08 16.97 13.62
N ARG A 32 1.99 16.22 13.85
CA ARG A 32 1.97 15.06 14.76
C ARG A 32 2.53 13.80 14.12
N ALA A 33 2.80 13.81 12.80
CA ALA A 33 3.28 12.64 12.08
C ALA A 33 4.67 12.21 12.55
N GLY A 34 4.77 11.00 13.10
CA GLY A 34 6.03 10.32 13.42
C GLY A 34 6.99 11.03 14.36
N GLY A 35 6.54 12.08 15.09
CA GLY A 35 7.37 12.86 16.02
C GLY A 35 8.55 13.60 15.35
N ARG A 36 8.50 13.83 14.03
CA ARG A 36 9.58 14.44 13.25
C ARG A 36 9.45 15.95 13.09
N TRP A 37 9.12 16.64 14.16
CA TRP A 37 8.98 18.09 14.19
C TRP A 37 10.17 18.84 13.55
N LYS A 38 11.42 18.43 13.84
CA LYS A 38 12.62 19.06 13.28
C LYS A 38 12.66 18.99 11.75
N ALA A 39 12.19 17.89 11.16
CA ALA A 39 12.14 17.73 9.71
C ALA A 39 11.05 18.60 9.08
N LEU A 40 9.91 18.75 9.73
CA LEU A 40 8.85 19.66 9.30
C LEU A 40 9.32 21.11 9.39
N ALA A 41 9.92 21.52 10.50
CA ALA A 41 10.48 22.86 10.69
C ALA A 41 11.48 23.20 9.55
N ALA A 42 12.40 22.27 9.24
CA ALA A 42 13.35 22.48 8.14
C ALA A 42 12.66 22.65 6.79
N ILE A 43 11.53 22.00 6.53
CA ILE A 43 10.73 22.24 5.30
C ILE A 43 10.11 23.62 5.34
N LEU A 44 9.45 23.98 6.45
CA LEU A 44 8.72 25.26 6.58
C LEU A 44 9.64 26.49 6.51
N ASP A 45 10.89 26.33 6.96
CA ASP A 45 11.93 27.38 6.95
C ASP A 45 12.68 27.45 5.60
N SER A 46 12.47 26.48 4.70
CA SER A 46 13.16 26.42 3.42
C SER A 46 12.69 27.56 2.48
N GLU A 47 13.56 27.94 1.54
CA GLU A 47 13.23 28.92 0.50
C GLU A 47 12.04 28.47 -0.36
N GLU A 48 12.02 27.18 -0.69
CA GLU A 48 10.95 26.56 -1.48
C GLU A 48 9.57 26.72 -0.83
N ALA A 49 9.51 26.67 0.51
CA ALA A 49 8.25 26.79 1.26
C ALA A 49 7.69 28.22 1.29
N ARG A 50 8.53 29.24 1.02
CA ARG A 50 8.07 30.64 0.93
C ARG A 50 7.19 30.89 -0.30
N HIS A 51 7.31 30.06 -1.29
CA HIS A 51 6.66 30.18 -2.58
C HIS A 51 5.57 29.12 -2.82
N VAL A 52 5.10 28.48 -1.78
CA VAL A 52 3.98 27.52 -1.83
C VAL A 52 2.95 27.86 -0.76
N ARG A 53 1.69 27.57 -1.05
CA ARG A 53 0.63 27.67 -0.05
C ARG A 53 0.82 26.57 0.99
N ARG A 54 0.92 26.96 2.27
CA ARG A 54 1.14 26.04 3.41
C ARG A 54 -0.13 25.89 4.20
N ILE A 55 -0.52 24.64 4.49
CA ILE A 55 -1.68 24.28 5.31
C ILE A 55 -1.19 23.31 6.38
N VAL A 56 -1.33 23.70 7.63
CA VAL A 56 -1.00 22.85 8.78
C VAL A 56 -2.31 22.26 9.32
N THR A 57 -2.36 20.95 9.49
CA THR A 57 -3.55 20.22 9.93
C THR A 57 -3.25 19.48 11.22
N ASP A 58 -4.01 19.74 12.29
CA ASP A 58 -3.88 19.07 13.58
C ASP A 58 -4.98 18.02 13.81
N SER A 59 -6.03 18.05 12.99
CA SER A 59 -7.20 17.17 13.08
C SER A 59 -7.62 16.64 11.71
N VAL A 60 -8.59 15.73 11.69
CA VAL A 60 -9.23 15.25 10.45
C VAL A 60 -10.10 16.36 9.84
N GLU A 61 -10.76 17.14 10.70
CA GLU A 61 -11.60 18.27 10.31
C GLU A 61 -10.79 19.34 9.56
N ASP A 62 -9.56 19.61 10.01
CA ASP A 62 -8.64 20.52 9.30
C ASP A 62 -8.30 20.00 7.91
N ILE A 63 -8.14 18.68 7.73
CA ILE A 63 -7.91 18.06 6.43
C ILE A 63 -9.13 18.29 5.53
N VAL A 64 -10.34 18.05 6.03
CA VAL A 64 -11.58 18.28 5.28
C VAL A 64 -11.68 19.72 4.82
N TYR A 65 -11.48 20.67 5.75
CA TYR A 65 -11.51 22.09 5.44
C TYR A 65 -10.44 22.48 4.41
N ALA A 66 -9.21 22.02 4.61
CA ALA A 66 -8.10 22.29 3.70
C ALA A 66 -8.37 21.80 2.27
N LEU A 67 -8.99 20.61 2.14
CA LEU A 67 -9.29 20.03 0.84
C LEU A 67 -10.48 20.70 0.14
N SER A 68 -11.50 21.13 0.91
CA SER A 68 -12.64 21.88 0.37
C SER A 68 -12.24 23.28 -0.12
N ASP A 69 -11.20 23.86 0.47
CA ASP A 69 -10.63 25.16 0.11
C ASP A 69 -9.51 25.08 -0.96
N LEU A 70 -9.25 23.88 -1.51
CA LEU A 70 -8.32 23.72 -2.62
C LEU A 70 -8.89 24.36 -3.91
N GLY A 71 -8.34 25.50 -4.31
CA GLY A 71 -8.70 26.17 -5.55
C GLY A 71 -8.49 25.30 -6.80
N GLN A 72 -9.19 25.64 -7.88
CA GLN A 72 -9.07 24.97 -9.18
C GLN A 72 -7.69 25.16 -9.84
N ASP A 73 -6.93 26.13 -9.40
CA ASP A 73 -5.58 26.47 -9.85
C ASP A 73 -4.49 25.58 -9.23
N VAL A 74 -4.82 24.78 -8.18
CA VAL A 74 -3.87 23.88 -7.53
C VAL A 74 -3.63 22.67 -8.43
N GLU A 75 -2.39 22.50 -8.87
CA GLU A 75 -1.96 21.38 -9.72
C GLU A 75 -1.23 20.28 -8.92
N LEU A 76 -0.58 20.64 -7.80
CA LEU A 76 0.24 19.73 -7.01
C LEU A 76 -0.06 19.88 -5.52
N LEU A 77 -0.44 18.78 -4.88
CA LEU A 77 -0.60 18.67 -3.43
C LEU A 77 0.57 17.84 -2.86
N CYS A 78 1.44 18.51 -2.13
CA CYS A 78 2.50 17.90 -1.35
C CYS A 78 1.95 17.53 0.03
N ILE A 79 2.02 16.26 0.43
CA ILE A 79 1.52 15.77 1.70
C ILE A 79 2.71 15.39 2.58
N TYR A 80 2.94 16.17 3.65
CA TYR A 80 3.87 15.83 4.72
C TYR A 80 3.11 15.18 5.86
N GLY A 81 3.22 13.87 5.98
CA GLY A 81 2.51 13.08 6.98
C GLY A 81 2.96 11.62 7.00
N GLY A 82 2.39 10.82 7.88
CA GLY A 82 2.50 9.36 7.85
C GLY A 82 1.51 8.72 6.87
N ASP A 83 1.55 7.39 6.76
CA ASP A 83 0.65 6.63 5.88
C ASP A 83 -0.83 6.91 6.22
N GLY A 84 -1.19 7.01 7.51
CA GLY A 84 -2.55 7.39 7.93
C GLY A 84 -2.97 8.82 7.58
N THR A 85 -2.02 9.78 7.49
CA THR A 85 -2.35 11.12 6.99
C THR A 85 -2.65 11.08 5.49
N ILE A 86 -1.87 10.30 4.74
CA ILE A 86 -2.07 10.11 3.30
C ILE A 86 -3.44 9.47 3.05
N GLN A 87 -3.77 8.40 3.76
CA GLN A 87 -5.04 7.70 3.66
C GLN A 87 -6.23 8.66 3.93
N ARG A 88 -6.18 9.44 5.01
CA ARG A 88 -7.23 10.42 5.34
C ARG A 88 -7.39 11.51 4.28
N VAL A 89 -6.30 11.95 3.66
CA VAL A 89 -6.36 12.89 2.52
C VAL A 89 -7.04 12.22 1.33
N LEU A 90 -6.67 10.98 0.98
CA LEU A 90 -7.28 10.24 -0.13
C LEU A 90 -8.78 10.01 0.08
N ASP A 91 -9.21 9.68 1.30
CA ASP A 91 -10.62 9.48 1.64
C ASP A 91 -11.47 10.75 1.45
N ARG A 92 -10.86 11.92 1.65
CA ARG A 92 -11.55 13.21 1.65
C ARG A 92 -11.39 13.99 0.34
N LEU A 93 -10.49 13.57 -0.56
CA LEU A 93 -10.40 14.18 -1.88
C LEU A 93 -11.69 13.94 -2.66
N ALA A 94 -12.20 15.02 -3.29
CA ALA A 94 -13.34 14.91 -4.20
C ALA A 94 -13.03 13.87 -5.30
N PRO A 95 -14.00 13.06 -5.73
CA PRO A 95 -13.77 12.03 -6.75
C PRO A 95 -13.07 12.58 -8.00
N GLU A 96 -13.42 13.80 -8.44
CA GLU A 96 -12.90 14.42 -9.66
C GLU A 96 -11.49 15.03 -9.47
N ALA A 97 -11.01 15.13 -8.23
CA ALA A 97 -9.70 15.73 -7.94
C ALA A 97 -8.55 14.97 -8.62
N HIS A 98 -8.69 13.64 -8.84
CA HIS A 98 -7.68 12.81 -9.50
C HIS A 98 -7.40 13.22 -10.95
N GLU A 99 -8.35 13.85 -11.66
CA GLU A 99 -8.18 14.24 -13.05
C GLU A 99 -7.16 15.39 -13.19
N ARG A 100 -7.15 16.33 -12.24
CA ARG A 100 -6.32 17.53 -12.27
C ARG A 100 -5.15 17.52 -11.29
N LEU A 101 -5.38 16.98 -10.09
CA LEU A 101 -4.44 17.07 -8.97
C LEU A 101 -3.38 15.99 -9.05
N ARG A 102 -2.13 16.39 -8.88
CA ARG A 102 -0.98 15.50 -8.71
C ARG A 102 -0.62 15.46 -7.23
N LEU A 103 -0.17 14.32 -6.73
CA LEU A 103 0.17 14.14 -5.33
C LEU A 103 1.67 13.88 -5.17
N ALA A 104 2.29 14.48 -4.15
CA ALA A 104 3.65 14.19 -3.73
C ALA A 104 3.66 13.77 -2.25
N LEU A 105 4.03 12.53 -1.98
CA LEU A 105 3.99 11.90 -0.66
C LEU A 105 5.35 12.03 0.03
N LEU A 106 5.55 13.05 0.87
CA LEU A 106 6.88 13.42 1.39
C LEU A 106 7.40 12.57 2.56
N GLY A 107 6.53 11.80 3.21
CA GLY A 107 6.92 10.81 4.22
C GLY A 107 7.36 11.41 5.55
N GLY A 108 6.44 11.98 6.33
CA GLY A 108 6.66 12.47 7.70
C GLY A 108 6.52 11.42 8.80
N GLY A 109 5.93 10.26 8.52
CA GLY A 109 5.64 9.20 9.49
C GLY A 109 6.83 8.27 9.79
N THR A 110 6.54 7.19 10.53
CA THR A 110 7.55 6.20 10.93
C THR A 110 7.89 5.21 9.82
N MET A 111 6.89 4.68 9.14
CA MET A 111 7.05 3.63 8.09
C MET A 111 7.21 4.27 6.71
N ASN A 112 6.30 5.16 6.33
CA ASN A 112 6.27 5.85 5.05
C ASN A 112 6.36 4.89 3.86
N VAL A 113 5.56 3.81 3.88
CA VAL A 113 5.62 2.73 2.91
C VAL A 113 5.38 3.25 1.51
N THR A 114 4.28 3.99 1.32
CA THR A 114 3.87 4.53 0.01
C THR A 114 4.85 5.58 -0.52
N SER A 115 5.32 6.49 0.34
CA SER A 115 6.34 7.49 -0.02
C SER A 115 7.64 6.83 -0.52
N ARG A 116 8.10 5.80 0.17
CA ARG A 116 9.31 5.05 -0.21
C ARG A 116 9.10 4.24 -1.48
N TRP A 117 7.91 3.69 -1.68
CA TRP A 117 7.54 3.01 -2.92
C TRP A 117 7.55 3.98 -4.12
N CYS A 118 7.18 5.25 -3.94
CA CYS A 118 7.32 6.29 -4.94
C CYS A 118 8.80 6.68 -5.21
N GLY A 119 9.78 6.12 -4.47
CA GLY A 119 11.21 6.41 -4.66
C GLY A 119 11.73 7.59 -3.85
N PHE A 120 10.96 8.12 -2.92
CA PHE A 120 11.40 9.18 -2.03
C PHE A 120 12.40 8.68 -0.98
N SER A 121 13.27 9.58 -0.55
CA SER A 121 14.28 9.33 0.46
C SER A 121 13.70 9.40 1.88
N ARG A 122 14.55 9.11 2.89
CA ARG A 122 14.19 9.33 4.30
C ARG A 122 14.32 10.78 4.74
N ASP A 123 14.79 11.67 3.88
CA ASP A 123 14.94 13.09 4.12
C ASP A 123 13.78 13.85 3.46
N PRO A 124 12.77 14.30 4.23
CA PRO A 124 11.60 14.97 3.67
C PRO A 124 11.91 16.34 3.06
N LEU A 125 12.93 17.06 3.57
CA LEU A 125 13.33 18.34 2.99
C LEU A 125 13.94 18.15 1.60
N LYS A 126 14.80 17.16 1.43
CA LYS A 126 15.34 16.80 0.12
C LYS A 126 14.25 16.37 -0.86
N ASN A 127 13.26 15.63 -0.37
CA ASN A 127 12.12 15.21 -1.16
C ASN A 127 11.28 16.42 -1.60
N PHE A 128 11.00 17.35 -0.68
CA PHE A 128 10.25 18.55 -0.94
C PHE A 128 10.94 19.44 -1.99
N ARG A 129 12.22 19.69 -1.84
CA ARG A 129 13.05 20.41 -2.82
C ARG A 129 12.99 19.79 -4.20
N HIS A 130 13.20 18.47 -4.28
CA HIS A 130 13.10 17.73 -5.55
C HIS A 130 11.74 17.93 -6.22
N VAL A 131 10.66 17.86 -5.44
CA VAL A 131 9.28 17.99 -5.95
C VAL A 131 9.01 19.41 -6.43
N VAL A 132 9.33 20.43 -5.64
CA VAL A 132 9.06 21.84 -5.98
C VAL A 132 9.87 22.26 -7.21
N HIS A 133 11.18 21.99 -7.22
CA HIS A 133 12.04 22.34 -8.35
C HIS A 133 11.64 21.58 -9.62
N GLY A 134 11.46 20.26 -9.52
CA GLY A 134 11.08 19.45 -10.66
C GLY A 134 9.69 19.79 -11.22
N HIS A 135 8.72 20.18 -10.36
CA HIS A 135 7.42 20.63 -10.84
C HIS A 135 7.52 21.97 -11.58
N ARG A 136 8.28 22.93 -11.05
CA ARG A 136 8.48 24.25 -11.66
C ARG A 136 9.25 24.18 -12.98
N SER A 137 10.28 23.32 -13.07
CA SER A 137 11.03 23.10 -14.32
C SER A 137 10.25 22.23 -15.33
N GLY A 138 9.18 21.58 -14.92
CA GLY A 138 8.44 20.61 -15.74
C GLY A 138 9.14 19.27 -15.91
N GLU A 139 10.18 19.00 -15.09
CA GLU A 139 11.00 17.76 -15.13
C GLU A 139 10.54 16.72 -14.12
N LEU A 140 9.59 17.06 -13.22
CA LEU A 140 9.07 16.12 -12.24
C LEU A 140 8.30 14.99 -12.94
N LEU A 141 8.74 13.77 -12.70
CA LEU A 141 8.08 12.59 -13.22
C LEU A 141 6.90 12.19 -12.33
N TYR A 142 5.85 11.68 -12.97
CA TYR A 142 4.66 11.19 -12.30
C TYR A 142 4.36 9.78 -12.75
N LYS A 143 3.87 8.96 -11.81
CA LYS A 143 3.35 7.62 -12.08
C LYS A 143 1.84 7.62 -11.86
N GLU A 144 1.10 7.06 -12.80
CA GLU A 144 -0.33 6.80 -12.63
C GLU A 144 -0.52 5.58 -11.73
N VAL A 145 -1.24 5.75 -10.64
CA VAL A 145 -1.49 4.73 -9.63
C VAL A 145 -2.97 4.72 -9.30
N PRO A 146 -3.69 3.65 -9.61
CA PRO A 146 -5.04 3.49 -9.08
C PRO A 146 -4.98 3.28 -7.58
N ILE A 147 -6.06 3.57 -6.88
CA ILE A 147 -6.22 3.24 -5.47
C ILE A 147 -7.34 2.22 -5.30
N LEU A 148 -7.28 1.45 -4.21
CA LEU A 148 -8.38 0.59 -3.80
C LEU A 148 -9.50 1.46 -3.22
N GLU A 149 -10.73 1.17 -3.56
CA GLU A 149 -11.91 1.54 -2.81
C GLU A 149 -12.34 0.34 -1.97
N VAL A 150 -12.27 0.52 -0.64
CA VAL A 150 -12.65 -0.49 0.35
C VAL A 150 -13.95 -0.05 1.01
N ARG A 151 -15.02 -0.83 0.83
CA ARG A 151 -16.37 -0.54 1.34
C ARG A 151 -16.76 -1.54 2.42
N THR A 152 -17.33 -1.03 3.51
CA THR A 152 -17.98 -1.81 4.56
C THR A 152 -19.21 -1.03 5.08
N GLY A 153 -20.39 -1.63 4.99
CA GLY A 153 -21.65 -0.87 5.19
C GLY A 153 -21.70 0.36 4.27
N ASP A 154 -21.93 1.52 4.86
CA ASP A 154 -21.99 2.81 4.15
C ASP A 154 -20.62 3.52 4.07
N GLU A 155 -19.59 2.97 4.71
CA GLU A 155 -18.27 3.59 4.73
C GLU A 155 -17.45 3.22 3.49
N LEU A 156 -16.71 4.20 2.98
CA LEU A 156 -15.78 4.07 1.87
C LEU A 156 -14.41 4.59 2.30
N HIS A 157 -13.41 3.73 2.19
CA HIS A 157 -12.01 4.10 2.40
C HIS A 157 -11.20 3.92 1.12
N ARG A 158 -10.22 4.81 0.91
CA ARG A 158 -9.30 4.77 -0.22
C ARG A 158 -7.91 4.47 0.26
N ALA A 159 -7.27 3.45 -0.33
CA ALA A 159 -6.00 2.93 0.13
C ALA A 159 -5.15 2.36 -1.01
N PHE A 160 -3.87 2.12 -0.74
CA PHE A 160 -2.97 1.36 -1.60
C PHE A 160 -2.95 -0.12 -1.22
N THR A 161 -3.26 -0.43 0.04
CA THR A 161 -3.20 -1.79 0.59
C THR A 161 -4.38 -2.04 1.53
N PHE A 162 -5.00 -3.19 1.37
CA PHE A 162 -5.99 -3.75 2.29
C PHE A 162 -5.44 -5.04 2.88
N GLY A 163 -5.78 -5.34 4.14
CA GLY A 163 -5.46 -6.60 4.79
C GLY A 163 -6.47 -7.01 5.84
N MET A 164 -6.63 -8.32 6.04
CA MET A 164 -7.54 -8.89 7.03
C MET A 164 -6.96 -10.15 7.68
N GLY A 165 -7.43 -10.49 8.88
CA GLY A 165 -7.03 -11.68 9.64
C GLY A 165 -5.80 -11.48 10.53
N PRO A 166 -4.89 -12.45 10.66
CA PRO A 166 -3.76 -12.41 11.61
C PRO A 166 -2.93 -11.13 11.56
N ILE A 167 -2.73 -10.55 10.38
CA ILE A 167 -1.98 -9.28 10.24
C ILE A 167 -2.63 -8.13 10.99
N VAL A 168 -3.96 -8.08 11.01
CA VAL A 168 -4.73 -7.04 11.71
C VAL A 168 -4.54 -7.17 13.22
N ARG A 169 -4.65 -8.39 13.74
CA ARG A 169 -4.45 -8.67 15.17
C ARG A 169 -3.03 -8.38 15.64
N LEU A 170 -2.04 -8.65 14.78
CA LEU A 170 -0.65 -8.27 15.05
C LEU A 170 -0.47 -6.76 15.08
N LEU A 171 -1.10 -6.01 14.18
CA LEU A 171 -1.07 -4.55 14.17
C LEU A 171 -1.79 -3.98 15.40
N ASP A 172 -2.96 -4.50 15.75
CA ASP A 172 -3.72 -4.09 16.94
C ASP A 172 -2.92 -4.34 18.24
N SER A 173 -2.30 -5.52 18.36
CA SER A 173 -1.41 -5.82 19.48
C SER A 173 -0.21 -4.87 19.57
N TYR A 174 0.34 -4.48 18.41
CA TYR A 174 1.43 -3.51 18.33
C TYR A 174 0.97 -2.10 18.73
N GLU A 175 -0.23 -1.67 18.32
CA GLU A 175 -0.75 -0.35 18.66
C GLU A 175 -1.09 -0.20 20.14
N ARG A 176 -1.61 -1.25 20.74
CA ARG A 176 -1.91 -1.31 22.20
C ARG A 176 -0.64 -1.41 23.05
N GLY A 177 0.47 -1.86 22.46
CA GLY A 177 1.75 -2.02 23.14
C GLY A 177 2.65 -0.79 23.09
N ARG A 178 3.97 -0.99 23.32
CA ARG A 178 4.98 0.07 23.19
C ARG A 178 5.21 0.39 21.71
N LYS A 179 4.88 1.61 21.29
CA LYS A 179 5.08 2.09 19.91
C LYS A 179 6.57 2.23 19.57
N GLY A 180 6.96 1.79 18.38
CA GLY A 180 8.30 1.99 17.79
C GLY A 180 8.75 0.83 16.92
N LYS A 181 9.72 1.08 16.02
CA LYS A 181 10.22 0.05 15.06
C LYS A 181 10.73 -1.21 15.75
N ARG A 182 11.42 -1.07 16.91
CA ARG A 182 11.92 -2.22 17.68
C ARG A 182 10.78 -3.05 18.27
N ALA A 183 9.70 -2.40 18.71
CA ALA A 183 8.52 -3.09 19.20
C ALA A 183 7.76 -3.82 18.09
N ALA A 184 7.63 -3.21 16.91
CA ALA A 184 7.02 -3.87 15.74
C ALA A 184 7.79 -5.12 15.32
N ILE A 185 9.13 -5.01 15.22
CA ILE A 185 10.01 -6.14 14.91
C ILE A 185 9.92 -7.19 16.03
N GLY A 186 9.90 -6.77 17.30
CA GLY A 186 9.77 -7.64 18.46
C GLY A 186 8.44 -8.41 18.47
N THR A 187 7.32 -7.74 18.13
CA THR A 187 6.00 -8.38 18.03
C THR A 187 5.96 -9.38 16.88
N ALA A 188 6.47 -9.02 15.70
CA ALA A 188 6.53 -9.92 14.55
C ALA A 188 7.45 -11.12 14.81
N MET A 189 8.65 -10.89 15.36
CA MET A 189 9.59 -11.96 15.73
C MET A 189 9.04 -12.83 16.86
N GLY A 190 8.33 -12.24 17.82
CA GLY A 190 7.65 -12.96 18.90
C GLY A 190 6.56 -13.87 18.35
N ALA A 191 5.73 -13.39 17.44
CA ALA A 191 4.71 -14.17 16.77
C ALA A 191 5.31 -15.32 15.95
N ILE A 192 6.36 -15.05 15.15
CA ILE A 192 7.08 -16.08 14.39
C ILE A 192 7.68 -17.14 15.34
N SER A 193 8.33 -16.71 16.43
CA SER A 193 8.92 -17.63 17.40
C SER A 193 7.87 -18.44 18.15
N ALA A 194 6.70 -17.88 18.42
CA ALA A 194 5.59 -18.60 19.05
C ALA A 194 5.07 -19.75 18.17
N VAL A 195 4.96 -19.52 16.86
CA VAL A 195 4.61 -20.55 15.88
C VAL A 195 5.56 -21.75 15.96
N TRP A 196 6.87 -21.51 16.20
CA TRP A 196 7.90 -22.55 16.18
C TRP A 196 8.17 -23.21 17.54
N LEU A 197 8.07 -22.44 18.63
CA LEU A 197 8.51 -22.86 19.96
C LEU A 197 7.37 -23.30 20.87
N LYS A 198 6.13 -23.46 20.36
CA LYS A 198 4.94 -23.81 21.16
C LYS A 198 4.81 -22.94 22.42
N ARG A 199 4.99 -21.63 22.28
CA ARG A 199 4.91 -20.68 23.39
C ARG A 199 3.47 -20.26 23.71
N PRO A 200 3.24 -19.62 24.88
CA PRO A 200 1.98 -19.64 25.60
C PRO A 200 0.79 -19.09 24.80
N ALA A 201 -0.39 -19.51 25.18
CA ALA A 201 -1.73 -19.24 24.62
C ALA A 201 -2.04 -17.77 24.24
N SER A 202 -1.23 -16.82 24.70
CA SER A 202 -1.38 -15.39 24.36
C SER A 202 -1.07 -15.06 22.89
N TYR A 203 -0.33 -15.91 22.18
CA TYR A 203 -0.03 -15.72 20.75
C TYR A 203 -0.93 -16.55 19.84
N ASP A 204 -1.56 -17.59 20.36
CA ASP A 204 -2.43 -18.46 19.55
C ASP A 204 -3.59 -17.65 18.98
N ALA A 205 -4.25 -16.83 19.80
CA ALA A 205 -5.34 -15.96 19.35
C ALA A 205 -4.92 -14.90 18.30
N LEU A 206 -3.66 -14.46 18.31
CA LEU A 206 -3.15 -13.52 17.29
C LEU A 206 -2.92 -14.19 15.95
N LEU A 207 -2.65 -15.50 15.97
CA LEU A 207 -2.26 -16.30 14.82
C LEU A 207 -3.41 -17.19 14.30
N ASP A 208 -4.57 -17.17 14.97
CA ASP A 208 -5.76 -17.88 14.48
C ASP A 208 -6.07 -17.46 13.03
N PRO A 209 -6.39 -18.39 12.13
CA PRO A 209 -6.74 -18.05 10.77
C PRO A 209 -8.00 -17.16 10.73
N LEU A 210 -8.07 -16.32 9.72
CA LEU A 210 -9.28 -15.58 9.37
C LEU A 210 -10.35 -16.59 8.92
N ARG A 211 -11.48 -16.64 9.58
CA ARG A 211 -12.65 -17.38 9.11
C ARG A 211 -13.49 -16.47 8.23
N ALA A 212 -13.56 -16.78 6.94
CA ALA A 212 -14.22 -15.94 5.97
C ALA A 212 -14.73 -16.73 4.75
N GLU A 213 -15.77 -16.21 4.14
CA GLU A 213 -16.10 -16.49 2.77
C GLU A 213 -15.44 -15.45 1.89
N VAL A 214 -14.61 -15.86 0.94
CA VAL A 214 -13.87 -14.98 0.04
C VAL A 214 -14.31 -15.24 -1.40
N VAL A 215 -14.70 -14.16 -2.11
CA VAL A 215 -15.11 -14.19 -3.51
C VAL A 215 -14.17 -13.27 -4.31
N LEU A 216 -13.56 -13.80 -5.36
CA LEU A 216 -12.67 -13.08 -6.27
C LEU A 216 -13.28 -13.06 -7.67
N ASP A 217 -13.64 -11.88 -8.18
CA ASP A 217 -14.27 -11.68 -9.50
C ASP A 217 -15.54 -12.55 -9.72
N GLY A 218 -16.32 -12.78 -8.63
CA GLY A 218 -17.50 -13.62 -8.64
C GLY A 218 -17.26 -15.12 -8.40
N GLU A 219 -15.99 -15.55 -8.34
CA GLU A 219 -15.60 -16.91 -8.01
C GLU A 219 -15.39 -17.07 -6.50
N ARG A 220 -16.19 -17.90 -5.85
CA ARG A 220 -16.03 -18.24 -4.43
C ARG A 220 -14.86 -19.18 -4.24
N LEU A 221 -13.94 -18.83 -3.34
CA LEU A 221 -12.82 -19.69 -2.98
C LEU A 221 -13.30 -20.92 -2.20
N PRO A 222 -12.65 -22.08 -2.40
CA PRO A 222 -13.06 -23.33 -1.75
C PRO A 222 -12.69 -23.40 -0.26
N HIS A 223 -11.86 -22.48 0.22
CA HIS A 223 -11.36 -22.44 1.58
C HIS A 223 -12.16 -21.45 2.43
N HIS A 224 -12.21 -21.70 3.75
CA HIS A 224 -12.91 -20.84 4.72
C HIS A 224 -12.00 -20.34 5.84
N GLU A 225 -10.75 -20.81 5.90
CA GLU A 225 -9.75 -20.37 6.87
C GLU A 225 -8.51 -19.87 6.13
N PHE A 226 -8.09 -18.64 6.43
CA PHE A 226 -6.99 -17.98 5.76
C PHE A 226 -5.97 -17.45 6.76
N ALA A 227 -4.71 -17.83 6.63
CA ALA A 227 -3.60 -17.28 7.41
C ALA A 227 -3.19 -15.88 6.93
N ALA A 228 -3.57 -15.49 5.71
CA ALA A 228 -3.36 -14.15 5.18
C ALA A 228 -4.37 -13.84 4.08
N LEU A 229 -4.88 -12.60 4.10
CA LEU A 229 -5.69 -12.02 3.04
C LEU A 229 -5.26 -10.58 2.83
N PHE A 230 -4.80 -10.28 1.60
CA PHE A 230 -4.31 -8.96 1.19
C PHE A 230 -4.83 -8.57 -0.18
N ALA A 231 -5.12 -7.27 -0.35
CA ALA A 231 -5.25 -6.64 -1.66
C ALA A 231 -4.29 -5.44 -1.74
N ASN A 232 -3.69 -5.21 -2.92
CA ASN A 232 -2.66 -4.18 -3.07
C ASN A 232 -2.60 -3.67 -4.51
N VAL A 233 -2.34 -2.37 -4.70
CA VAL A 233 -2.18 -1.77 -6.03
C VAL A 233 -0.73 -1.46 -6.39
N THR A 234 0.18 -1.50 -5.41
CA THR A 234 1.59 -1.12 -5.61
C THR A 234 2.50 -2.27 -6.00
N GLY A 235 2.07 -3.52 -5.79
CA GLY A 235 2.88 -4.74 -5.94
C GLY A 235 3.86 -4.97 -4.79
N GLN A 236 3.93 -4.06 -3.82
CA GLN A 236 4.80 -4.14 -2.64
C GLN A 236 3.98 -3.98 -1.36
N ILE A 237 4.18 -4.86 -0.40
CA ILE A 237 3.60 -4.71 0.95
C ILE A 237 4.48 -3.81 1.82
N ASN A 238 5.80 -3.95 1.65
CA ASN A 238 6.84 -3.12 2.27
C ASN A 238 7.97 -2.90 1.26
N PRO A 239 8.79 -1.87 1.42
CA PRO A 239 9.94 -1.66 0.53
C PRO A 239 10.85 -2.89 0.47
N GLY A 240 10.93 -3.51 -0.72
CA GLY A 240 11.70 -4.72 -0.98
C GLY A 240 10.97 -6.03 -0.69
N VAL A 241 9.66 -6.00 -0.38
CA VAL A 241 8.81 -7.18 -0.22
C VAL A 241 7.75 -7.16 -1.32
N GLU A 242 7.95 -7.96 -2.36
CA GLU A 242 7.12 -8.01 -3.58
C GLU A 242 6.52 -9.42 -3.73
N PRO A 243 5.47 -9.76 -2.95
CA PRO A 243 4.95 -11.11 -2.88
C PRO A 243 4.03 -11.48 -4.05
N PHE A 244 3.72 -10.53 -4.92
CA PHE A 244 2.77 -10.73 -6.01
C PHE A 244 3.48 -11.12 -7.30
N VAL A 245 2.94 -12.12 -7.99
CA VAL A 245 3.59 -12.76 -9.15
C VAL A 245 3.01 -12.35 -10.50
N ASP A 246 1.76 -11.91 -10.53
CA ASP A 246 1.09 -11.49 -11.75
C ASP A 246 1.44 -10.04 -12.13
N GLN A 247 1.19 -9.69 -13.40
CA GLN A 247 1.24 -8.31 -13.87
C GLN A 247 -0.16 -7.71 -13.80
N ARG A 248 -0.28 -6.59 -13.09
CA ARG A 248 -1.53 -5.87 -12.92
C ARG A 248 -1.87 -5.02 -14.16
N SER A 249 -3.12 -5.06 -14.59
CA SER A 249 -3.70 -4.10 -15.54
C SER A 249 -4.17 -2.82 -14.83
N ARG A 250 -4.72 -1.84 -15.58
CA ARG A 250 -5.26 -0.61 -14.97
C ARG A 250 -6.47 -0.88 -14.09
N ASP A 251 -7.30 -1.86 -14.45
CA ASP A 251 -8.60 -2.15 -13.84
C ASP A 251 -8.53 -3.31 -12.83
N THR A 252 -7.33 -3.76 -12.48
CA THR A 252 -7.11 -4.85 -11.53
C THR A 252 -6.16 -4.46 -10.41
N PHE A 253 -6.22 -5.18 -9.32
CA PHE A 253 -5.29 -5.09 -8.19
C PHE A 253 -4.74 -6.47 -7.85
N TYR A 254 -3.62 -6.51 -7.17
CA TYR A 254 -3.05 -7.75 -6.65
C TYR A 254 -3.87 -8.26 -5.48
N CYS A 255 -4.17 -9.55 -5.46
CA CYS A 255 -4.82 -10.23 -4.35
C CYS A 255 -4.02 -11.46 -3.95
N ALA A 256 -3.73 -11.59 -2.67
CA ALA A 256 -3.14 -12.80 -2.09
C ALA A 256 -4.04 -13.31 -0.97
N ALA A 257 -4.57 -14.53 -1.12
CA ALA A 257 -5.35 -15.25 -0.13
C ALA A 257 -4.66 -16.58 0.17
N SER A 258 -4.20 -16.80 1.40
CA SER A 258 -3.46 -18.00 1.78
C SER A 258 -4.24 -18.81 2.79
N ALA A 259 -4.72 -19.98 2.37
CA ALA A 259 -5.32 -21.01 3.22
C ALA A 259 -4.28 -22.03 3.72
N LEU A 260 -2.99 -21.73 3.60
CA LEU A 260 -1.92 -22.44 4.31
C LEU A 260 -2.10 -22.28 5.81
N SER A 261 -1.62 -23.21 6.60
CA SER A 261 -1.48 -22.97 8.03
C SER A 261 -0.50 -21.81 8.27
N VAL A 262 -0.65 -21.10 9.37
CA VAL A 262 0.27 -19.99 9.72
C VAL A 262 1.72 -20.47 9.76
N ARG A 263 1.95 -21.73 10.16
CA ARG A 263 3.28 -22.32 10.19
C ARG A 263 3.87 -22.50 8.79
N GLU A 264 3.12 -23.07 7.86
CA GLU A 264 3.53 -23.22 6.45
C GLU A 264 3.77 -21.87 5.80
N LEU A 265 2.87 -20.91 6.03
CA LEU A 265 3.01 -19.54 5.52
C LEU A 265 4.28 -18.87 6.06
N THR A 266 4.58 -19.04 7.37
CA THR A 266 5.79 -18.47 7.98
C THR A 266 7.06 -19.03 7.37
N LEU A 267 7.10 -20.33 7.06
CA LEU A 267 8.21 -20.96 6.32
C LEU A 267 8.38 -20.39 4.92
N SER A 268 7.27 -20.04 4.29
CA SER A 268 7.24 -19.53 2.92
C SER A 268 7.59 -18.05 2.83
N LEU A 269 7.56 -17.27 3.94
CA LEU A 269 7.80 -15.82 3.93
C LEU A 269 9.10 -15.37 3.22
N PRO A 270 10.27 -16.03 3.38
CA PRO A 270 11.47 -15.62 2.67
C PRO A 270 11.37 -15.76 1.15
N PHE A 271 10.58 -16.71 0.68
CA PHE A 271 10.32 -16.96 -0.74
C PHE A 271 9.28 -15.98 -1.27
N LEU A 272 8.15 -15.85 -0.54
CA LEU A 272 7.08 -14.89 -0.86
C LEU A 272 7.62 -13.45 -0.93
N ALA A 273 8.53 -13.07 -0.05
CA ALA A 273 9.14 -11.73 -0.07
C ALA A 273 9.89 -11.44 -1.38
N ARG A 274 10.27 -12.47 -2.13
CA ARG A 274 10.94 -12.38 -3.45
C ARG A 274 10.02 -12.67 -4.63
N GLY A 275 8.70 -12.76 -4.41
CA GLY A 275 7.72 -13.09 -5.45
C GLY A 275 7.73 -14.56 -5.85
N TRP A 276 8.24 -15.45 -5.02
CA TRP A 276 8.19 -16.88 -5.23
C TRP A 276 6.98 -17.46 -4.50
N LEU A 277 6.22 -18.29 -5.18
CA LEU A 277 5.05 -18.94 -4.57
C LEU A 277 5.47 -20.09 -3.66
N PRO A 278 4.66 -20.40 -2.62
CA PRO A 278 4.86 -21.58 -1.79
C PRO A 278 4.81 -22.86 -2.64
N LEU A 279 5.74 -23.76 -2.37
CA LEU A 279 5.77 -25.05 -3.05
C LEU A 279 4.79 -26.02 -2.38
N ASP A 280 4.06 -26.76 -3.19
CA ASP A 280 3.28 -27.91 -2.75
C ASP A 280 4.23 -29.10 -2.46
N VAL A 281 4.67 -29.19 -1.20
CA VAL A 281 5.59 -30.24 -0.77
C VAL A 281 4.96 -31.65 -0.90
N ALA A 282 3.65 -31.77 -0.69
CA ALA A 282 2.94 -33.05 -0.85
C ALA A 282 2.97 -33.49 -2.34
N ALA A 283 2.84 -32.54 -3.23
CA ALA A 283 2.90 -32.80 -4.65
C ALA A 283 4.29 -33.24 -5.16
N LEU A 284 5.37 -32.90 -4.46
CA LEU A 284 6.72 -33.39 -4.77
C LEU A 284 6.88 -34.89 -4.48
N ALA A 285 6.05 -35.45 -3.62
CA ALA A 285 6.07 -36.87 -3.25
C ALA A 285 5.33 -37.78 -4.26
N GLU A 286 4.71 -37.20 -5.33
CA GLU A 286 4.01 -37.95 -6.39
C GLU A 286 4.89 -38.11 -7.65
N PRO A 287 5.65 -39.21 -7.82
CA PRO A 287 6.61 -39.34 -8.93
C PRO A 287 5.98 -39.29 -10.32
N GLY A 288 4.72 -39.73 -10.47
CA GLY A 288 4.02 -39.79 -11.75
C GLY A 288 3.71 -38.43 -12.37
N ARG A 289 3.64 -37.35 -11.57
CA ARG A 289 3.35 -35.99 -12.01
C ARG A 289 4.59 -35.09 -12.13
N LEU A 290 5.75 -35.59 -11.74
CA LEU A 290 7.00 -34.81 -11.72
C LEU A 290 7.39 -34.32 -13.12
N LEU A 291 7.23 -35.14 -14.16
CA LEU A 291 7.57 -34.77 -15.54
C LEU A 291 6.62 -33.74 -16.16
N GLU A 292 5.33 -33.79 -15.83
CA GLU A 292 4.37 -32.77 -16.24
C GLU A 292 4.65 -31.43 -15.55
N ARG A 293 4.97 -31.46 -14.26
CA ARG A 293 5.29 -30.31 -13.45
C ARG A 293 6.62 -29.64 -13.83
N LEU A 294 7.62 -30.41 -14.26
CA LEU A 294 8.87 -29.87 -14.80
C LEU A 294 8.66 -29.06 -16.11
N ARG A 295 7.56 -29.30 -16.82
CA ARG A 295 7.18 -28.53 -18.02
C ARG A 295 6.43 -27.25 -17.66
N ASP A 296 5.73 -27.21 -16.53
CA ASP A 296 5.03 -26.02 -16.03
C ASP A 296 5.33 -25.80 -14.54
N PRO A 297 6.28 -24.90 -14.19
CA PRO A 297 6.64 -24.59 -12.81
C PRO A 297 5.47 -24.14 -11.93
N LYS A 298 4.38 -23.61 -12.54
CA LYS A 298 3.17 -23.21 -11.79
C LYS A 298 2.46 -24.41 -11.15
N LEU A 299 2.64 -25.61 -11.69
CA LEU A 299 2.09 -26.85 -11.12
C LEU A 299 2.76 -27.29 -9.81
N PHE A 300 3.88 -26.65 -9.42
CA PHE A 300 4.51 -26.87 -8.11
C PHE A 300 4.01 -25.93 -7.02
N THR A 301 3.17 -24.96 -7.35
CA THR A 301 2.67 -24.01 -6.38
C THR A 301 1.54 -24.64 -5.56
N ASP A 302 1.53 -24.38 -4.26
CA ASP A 302 0.47 -24.86 -3.38
C ASP A 302 -0.86 -24.20 -3.74
N PRO A 303 -1.88 -24.96 -4.16
CA PRO A 303 -3.17 -24.41 -4.59
C PRO A 303 -3.93 -23.70 -3.46
N ARG A 304 -3.55 -23.92 -2.20
CA ARG A 304 -4.10 -23.20 -1.05
C ARG A 304 -3.59 -21.75 -0.94
N HIS A 305 -2.53 -21.41 -1.69
CA HIS A 305 -2.03 -20.04 -1.77
C HIS A 305 -2.41 -19.39 -3.10
N ILE A 306 -3.50 -18.64 -3.07
CA ILE A 306 -4.00 -17.93 -4.23
C ILE A 306 -3.30 -16.57 -4.31
N ASN A 307 -2.66 -16.29 -5.44
CA ASN A 307 -1.91 -15.06 -5.68
C ASN A 307 -2.10 -14.68 -7.15
N ARG A 308 -3.03 -13.77 -7.38
CA ARG A 308 -3.44 -13.34 -8.72
C ARG A 308 -3.90 -11.88 -8.73
N THR A 309 -4.09 -11.32 -9.91
CA THR A 309 -4.76 -10.03 -10.07
C THR A 309 -6.26 -10.22 -10.24
N VAL A 310 -7.04 -9.33 -9.61
CA VAL A 310 -8.50 -9.34 -9.63
C VAL A 310 -9.04 -7.91 -9.77
N SER A 311 -10.27 -7.77 -10.24
CA SER A 311 -11.00 -6.50 -10.31
C SER A 311 -11.88 -6.27 -9.08
N ARG A 312 -12.26 -7.36 -8.37
CA ARG A 312 -13.16 -7.33 -7.23
C ARG A 312 -12.81 -8.42 -6.22
N LEU A 313 -12.73 -8.01 -4.95
CA LEU A 313 -12.64 -8.90 -3.80
C LEU A 313 -13.82 -8.62 -2.88
N GLU A 314 -14.52 -9.68 -2.46
CA GLU A 314 -15.56 -9.63 -1.43
C GLU A 314 -15.19 -10.60 -0.31
N VAL A 315 -15.35 -10.12 0.92
CA VAL A 315 -15.03 -10.89 2.14
C VAL A 315 -16.23 -10.81 3.07
N ARG A 316 -16.73 -11.97 3.51
CA ARG A 316 -17.72 -12.07 4.59
C ARG A 316 -17.12 -12.80 5.76
N SER A 317 -17.08 -12.14 6.91
CA SER A 317 -16.42 -12.64 8.11
C SER A 317 -16.98 -11.97 9.36
N ASP A 318 -16.92 -12.67 10.48
CA ASP A 318 -17.20 -12.10 11.81
C ASP A 318 -15.99 -11.32 12.40
N GLU A 319 -14.89 -11.19 11.64
CA GLU A 319 -13.71 -10.45 12.10
C GLU A 319 -14.07 -8.97 12.28
N PRO A 320 -13.87 -8.39 13.49
CA PRO A 320 -14.33 -7.05 13.78
C PRO A 320 -13.49 -5.95 13.15
N LEU A 321 -12.27 -6.27 12.70
CA LEU A 321 -11.31 -5.30 12.21
C LEU A 321 -10.69 -5.73 10.88
N TYR A 322 -10.36 -4.72 10.07
CA TYR A 322 -9.49 -4.84 8.90
C TYR A 322 -8.48 -3.71 8.89
N THR A 323 -7.51 -3.73 7.97
CA THR A 323 -6.54 -2.66 7.84
C THR A 323 -6.49 -2.09 6.42
N VAL A 324 -6.32 -0.79 6.32
CA VAL A 324 -5.98 -0.08 5.09
C VAL A 324 -4.73 0.76 5.33
N ASP A 325 -3.70 0.56 4.52
CA ASP A 325 -2.40 1.25 4.62
C ASP A 325 -1.77 1.21 6.03
N GLY A 326 -2.13 0.19 6.85
CA GLY A 326 -1.67 0.03 8.22
C GLY A 326 -2.54 0.71 9.29
N GLU A 327 -3.59 1.43 8.93
CA GLU A 327 -4.59 1.94 9.87
C GLU A 327 -5.65 0.87 10.13
N LEU A 328 -6.05 0.70 11.41
CA LEU A 328 -7.06 -0.27 11.82
C LEU A 328 -8.45 0.34 11.76
N LEU A 329 -9.37 -0.36 11.11
CA LEU A 329 -10.75 0.08 10.92
C LEU A 329 -11.72 -1.05 11.31
N ALA A 330 -12.91 -0.66 11.74
CA ALA A 330 -13.97 -1.61 12.10
C ALA A 330 -14.72 -2.11 10.86
N THR A 331 -15.08 -3.40 10.86
CA THR A 331 -16.00 -3.95 9.87
C THR A 331 -17.43 -3.61 10.24
N HIS A 332 -18.24 -3.24 9.25
CA HIS A 332 -19.67 -2.99 9.42
C HIS A 332 -20.48 -4.04 8.67
N GLY A 333 -21.37 -4.75 9.39
CA GLY A 333 -22.23 -5.80 8.80
C GLY A 333 -21.48 -7.06 8.37
N GLY A 334 -20.21 -7.25 8.79
CA GLY A 334 -19.45 -8.46 8.50
C GLY A 334 -19.03 -8.63 7.02
N GLU A 335 -19.24 -7.60 6.18
CA GLU A 335 -18.87 -7.63 4.76
C GLU A 335 -17.90 -6.50 4.44
N VAL A 336 -16.82 -6.86 3.71
CA VAL A 336 -15.87 -5.90 3.15
C VAL A 336 -15.71 -6.18 1.66
N ARG A 337 -15.77 -5.12 0.84
CA ARG A 337 -15.60 -5.19 -0.60
C ARG A 337 -14.48 -4.27 -1.06
N CYS A 338 -13.55 -4.82 -1.85
CA CYS A 338 -12.49 -4.04 -2.51
C CYS A 338 -12.72 -4.00 -4.02
N THR A 339 -12.59 -2.81 -4.60
CA THR A 339 -12.62 -2.56 -6.05
C THR A 339 -11.55 -1.55 -6.42
N ILE A 340 -11.26 -1.40 -7.72
CA ILE A 340 -10.43 -0.31 -8.20
C ILE A 340 -11.21 1.00 -8.14
N GLY A 341 -10.60 2.00 -7.53
CA GLY A 341 -11.05 3.37 -7.47
C GLY A 341 -10.33 4.27 -8.47
N PRO A 342 -10.35 5.60 -8.25
CA PRO A 342 -9.74 6.57 -9.15
C PRO A 342 -8.21 6.39 -9.23
N THR A 343 -7.65 6.80 -10.38
CA THR A 343 -6.20 6.76 -10.64
C THR A 343 -5.59 8.12 -10.37
N PHE A 344 -4.66 8.20 -9.42
CA PHE A 344 -3.92 9.41 -9.11
C PHE A 344 -2.56 9.45 -9.80
N ARG A 345 -2.07 10.65 -10.09
CA ARG A 345 -0.70 10.89 -10.55
C ARG A 345 0.19 11.21 -9.37
N LEU A 346 1.03 10.23 -8.98
CA LEU A 346 1.96 10.36 -7.86
C LEU A 346 3.33 10.80 -8.35
N ALA A 347 3.91 11.81 -7.72
CA ALA A 347 5.27 12.27 -7.99
C ALA A 347 6.29 11.17 -7.69
N VAL A 348 7.27 11.02 -8.57
CA VAL A 348 8.35 10.04 -8.45
C VAL A 348 9.56 10.68 -7.79
N GLY A 349 10.07 10.05 -6.74
CA GLY A 349 11.26 10.50 -6.03
C GLY A 349 12.55 10.15 -6.78
N PRO A 350 13.67 10.83 -6.41
CA PRO A 350 14.93 10.76 -7.16
C PRO A 350 15.57 9.35 -7.22
N ARG A 351 15.23 8.45 -6.28
CA ARG A 351 15.78 7.09 -6.25
C ARG A 351 15.24 6.18 -7.35
N ARG A 352 14.07 6.47 -7.89
CA ARG A 352 13.50 5.69 -9.01
C ARG A 352 14.00 6.16 -10.37
N VAL A 353 14.31 7.44 -10.49
CA VAL A 353 14.91 8.00 -11.71
C VAL A 353 16.27 7.34 -12.01
N LEU A 354 17.06 7.01 -10.97
CA LEU A 354 18.35 6.33 -11.12
C LEU A 354 18.24 4.85 -11.51
N ARG A 355 17.07 4.20 -11.36
CA ARG A 355 16.87 2.80 -11.74
C ARG A 355 16.26 2.59 -13.13
N VAL A 356 15.76 3.65 -13.76
CA VAL A 356 15.19 3.60 -15.13
C VAL A 356 16.27 3.79 -16.21
N GLY A 357 17.48 4.18 -15.81
CA GLY A 357 18.62 4.44 -16.71
C GLY A 357 19.69 3.32 -16.77
N THR A 358 19.39 2.13 -16.26
CA THR A 358 20.21 0.90 -16.43
C THR A 358 19.27 -0.19 -16.95
#